data_d16f66d41069b2c05bcfcc0524ad236b
#
_entry.id   d16f66d41069b2c05bcfcc0524ad236b
#
_cell.length_a   1.000
_cell.length_b   1.000
_cell.length_c   1.000
_cell.angle_alpha   90.00
_cell.angle_beta   90.00
_cell.angle_gamma   90.00
#
_symmetry.space_group_name_H-M   'P 1'
#
loop_
_entity.id
_entity.type
_entity.pdbx_description
1 polymer ?
#
loop_
_entity_poly.entity_id
_entity_poly.type
_entity_poly.pdbx_seq_one_letter_code
_entity_poly.pdbx_strand_id
1 'polypeptide(L)'
;MRKIIILCCIALLFSCKSKKHVVVDKSIVLVKPEAVEPIKQNRAYDLGKRLLESCNTSRFKAFGANEATEKVRQNATKDKISTICKKINQRNGRFLGLTLLDVVHNKTKNEYIFRYSINYEKKLFKRELSVTVTADNKVSAIATKEVASKPL
;
A
#
# COMPACT_ATOMS: atom_id res chain seq x y z
N MET A 1 23.37 -9.72 -69.14
CA MET A 1 23.55 -8.56 -68.29
C MET A 1 22.24 -8.25 -67.57
N ARG A 2 22.08 -8.77 -66.34
CA ARG A 2 20.82 -8.65 -65.56
C ARG A 2 21.07 -7.56 -64.50
N LYS A 3 20.36 -6.46 -64.64
CA LYS A 3 20.36 -5.38 -63.62
C LYS A 3 19.41 -5.78 -62.51
N ILE A 4 19.94 -6.05 -61.31
CA ILE A 4 19.19 -6.29 -60.10
C ILE A 4 18.87 -4.93 -59.47
N ILE A 5 17.60 -4.53 -59.49
CA ILE A 5 17.12 -3.34 -58.80
C ILE A 5 16.80 -3.79 -57.39
N ILE A 6 17.62 -3.37 -56.42
CA ILE A 6 17.38 -3.56 -55.01
C ILE A 6 16.42 -2.45 -54.54
N LEU A 7 15.16 -2.83 -54.33
CA LEU A 7 14.13 -1.93 -53.76
C LEU A 7 14.33 -1.88 -52.24
N CYS A 8 14.92 -0.80 -51.73
CA CYS A 8 15.03 -0.51 -50.29
C CYS A 8 13.64 -0.15 -49.73
N CYS A 9 12.99 -1.09 -49.10
CA CYS A 9 11.79 -0.83 -48.27
C CYS A 9 12.22 -0.20 -46.96
N ILE A 10 12.15 1.13 -46.87
CA ILE A 10 12.30 1.87 -45.61
C ILE A 10 11.01 1.70 -44.83
N ALA A 11 10.98 0.76 -43.90
CA ALA A 11 9.90 0.61 -42.93
C ALA A 11 10.01 1.74 -41.91
N LEU A 12 9.20 2.78 -42.07
CA LEU A 12 9.00 3.82 -41.08
C LEU A 12 8.26 3.22 -39.87
N LEU A 13 9.00 2.83 -38.86
CA LEU A 13 8.47 2.49 -37.55
C LEU A 13 7.94 3.76 -36.89
N PHE A 14 6.66 4.04 -37.09
CA PHE A 14 5.94 5.01 -36.27
C PHE A 14 5.85 4.42 -34.86
N SER A 15 6.82 4.74 -34.01
CA SER A 15 6.74 4.51 -32.56
C SER A 15 5.66 5.41 -32.00
N CYS A 16 4.43 4.90 -31.93
CA CYS A 16 3.36 5.52 -31.16
C CYS A 16 3.74 5.50 -29.67
N LYS A 17 4.38 6.56 -29.22
CA LYS A 17 4.59 6.86 -27.81
C LYS A 17 3.23 7.15 -27.20
N SER A 18 2.52 6.12 -26.75
CA SER A 18 1.28 6.25 -25.99
C SER A 18 1.59 7.07 -24.74
N LYS A 19 1.25 8.35 -24.75
CA LYS A 19 1.20 9.17 -23.54
C LYS A 19 0.12 8.55 -22.67
N LYS A 20 0.52 7.85 -21.60
CA LYS A 20 -0.40 7.49 -20.54
C LYS A 20 -1.00 8.79 -20.01
N HIS A 21 -2.20 9.09 -20.45
CA HIS A 21 -3.03 10.09 -19.78
C HIS A 21 -3.20 9.60 -18.35
N VAL A 22 -2.55 10.26 -17.41
CA VAL A 22 -2.87 10.12 -16.00
C VAL A 22 -4.24 10.74 -15.83
N VAL A 23 -5.28 9.92 -15.97
CA VAL A 23 -6.63 10.31 -15.58
C VAL A 23 -6.55 10.48 -14.07
N VAL A 24 -6.48 11.72 -13.62
CA VAL A 24 -6.63 12.05 -12.20
C VAL A 24 -8.05 11.65 -11.86
N ASP A 25 -8.19 10.50 -11.24
CA ASP A 25 -9.48 9.96 -10.82
C ASP A 25 -10.07 10.93 -9.77
N LYS A 26 -11.00 11.77 -10.21
CA LYS A 26 -11.69 12.76 -9.36
C LYS A 26 -12.45 12.12 -8.19
N SER A 27 -12.56 10.80 -8.18
CA SER A 27 -13.17 10.05 -7.08
C SER A 27 -12.26 9.94 -5.85
N ILE A 28 -10.96 10.20 -6.00
CA ILE A 28 -9.95 10.09 -4.93
C ILE A 28 -9.60 11.48 -4.43
N VAL A 29 -9.97 11.80 -3.20
CA VAL A 29 -9.80 13.13 -2.59
C VAL A 29 -9.02 13.03 -1.29
N LEU A 30 -8.01 13.89 -1.13
CA LEU A 30 -7.32 14.07 0.15
C LEU A 30 -8.29 14.72 1.15
N VAL A 31 -8.39 14.17 2.34
CA VAL A 31 -9.26 14.68 3.41
C VAL A 31 -8.45 14.95 4.67
N LYS A 32 -8.88 15.95 5.43
CA LYS A 32 -8.28 16.21 6.74
C LYS A 32 -8.65 15.08 7.71
N PRO A 33 -7.72 14.58 8.52
CA PRO A 33 -8.03 13.53 9.51
C PRO A 33 -9.22 13.88 10.40
N GLU A 34 -9.32 15.14 10.81
CA GLU A 34 -10.39 15.61 11.71
C GLU A 34 -11.79 15.52 11.09
N ALA A 35 -11.88 15.43 9.75
CA ALA A 35 -13.14 15.27 9.03
C ALA A 35 -13.58 13.80 8.90
N VAL A 36 -12.77 12.86 9.39
CA VAL A 36 -13.08 11.43 9.33
C VAL A 36 -13.52 10.92 10.69
N GLU A 37 -14.53 10.06 10.71
CA GLU A 37 -15.04 9.47 11.94
C GLU A 37 -13.93 8.81 12.76
N PRO A 38 -13.83 9.10 14.09
CA PRO A 38 -12.80 8.54 14.96
C PRO A 38 -12.74 7.00 14.94
N ILE A 39 -13.89 6.35 14.78
CA ILE A 39 -13.96 4.89 14.71
C ILE A 39 -13.19 4.31 13.52
N LYS A 40 -13.19 4.99 12.37
CA LYS A 40 -12.43 4.58 11.18
C LYS A 40 -10.93 4.81 11.37
N GLN A 41 -10.56 5.94 11.96
CA GLN A 41 -9.17 6.27 12.27
C GLN A 41 -8.57 5.25 13.25
N ASN A 42 -9.27 4.99 14.36
CA ASN A 42 -8.86 4.02 15.38
C ASN A 42 -8.76 2.62 14.75
N ARG A 43 -9.75 2.21 13.96
CA ARG A 43 -9.75 0.91 13.28
C ARG A 43 -8.52 0.75 12.38
N ALA A 44 -8.20 1.77 11.56
CA ALA A 44 -7.03 1.72 10.68
C ALA A 44 -5.72 1.65 11.47
N TYR A 45 -5.59 2.49 12.50
CA TYR A 45 -4.40 2.54 13.34
C TYR A 45 -4.20 1.23 14.11
N ASP A 46 -5.23 0.75 14.81
CA ASP A 46 -5.13 -0.41 15.69
C ASP A 46 -4.81 -1.70 14.93
N LEU A 47 -5.46 -1.93 13.78
CA LEU A 47 -5.18 -3.12 12.99
C LEU A 47 -3.82 -3.05 12.31
N GLY A 48 -3.44 -1.87 11.79
CA GLY A 48 -2.12 -1.65 11.22
C GLY A 48 -1.00 -1.84 12.25
N LYS A 49 -1.14 -1.24 13.42
CA LYS A 49 -0.21 -1.38 14.55
C LYS A 49 -0.12 -2.83 15.00
N ARG A 50 -1.26 -3.49 15.28
CA ARG A 50 -1.30 -4.90 15.72
C ARG A 50 -0.59 -5.84 14.75
N LEU A 51 -0.77 -5.62 13.44
CA LEU A 51 -0.08 -6.39 12.40
C LEU A 51 1.43 -6.24 12.51
N LEU A 52 1.94 -5.00 12.63
CA LEU A 52 3.39 -4.73 12.67
C LEU A 52 4.01 -5.10 14.00
N GLU A 53 3.31 -4.90 15.13
CA GLU A 53 3.76 -5.36 16.45
C GLU A 53 3.90 -6.89 16.56
N SER A 54 3.09 -7.62 15.79
CA SER A 54 3.21 -9.07 15.72
C SER A 54 4.59 -9.53 15.22
N CYS A 55 5.28 -8.69 14.43
CA CYS A 55 6.64 -8.95 13.98
C CYS A 55 7.65 -8.84 15.12
N ASN A 56 7.41 -7.98 16.11
CA ASN A 56 8.28 -7.84 17.29
C ASN A 56 8.12 -9.00 18.27
N THR A 57 6.91 -9.51 18.39
CA THR A 57 6.54 -10.49 19.43
C THR A 57 6.43 -11.91 18.91
N SER A 58 6.46 -12.11 17.58
CA SER A 58 6.16 -13.39 16.90
C SER A 58 4.76 -13.95 17.27
N ARG A 59 3.86 -13.08 17.73
CA ARG A 59 2.49 -13.44 18.16
C ARG A 59 1.48 -12.64 17.35
N PHE A 60 0.93 -13.23 16.30
CA PHE A 60 -0.14 -12.64 15.54
C PHE A 60 -1.50 -13.07 16.08
N LYS A 61 -2.31 -12.08 16.50
CA LYS A 61 -3.73 -12.26 16.83
C LYS A 61 -4.56 -12.02 15.57
N ALA A 62 -5.25 -13.04 15.09
CA ALA A 62 -6.10 -12.98 13.91
C ALA A 62 -7.15 -11.86 14.03
N PHE A 63 -7.52 -11.28 12.90
CA PHE A 63 -8.56 -10.25 12.84
C PHE A 63 -9.96 -10.87 12.94
N GLY A 64 -10.83 -10.23 13.72
CA GLY A 64 -12.23 -10.64 13.88
C GLY A 64 -13.08 -10.26 12.65
N ALA A 65 -14.26 -10.89 12.55
CA ALA A 65 -15.21 -10.62 11.47
C ALA A 65 -15.80 -9.20 11.49
N ASN A 66 -15.83 -8.58 12.66
CA ASN A 66 -16.23 -7.18 12.86
C ASN A 66 -15.08 -6.18 12.66
N GLU A 67 -13.84 -6.64 12.52
CA GLU A 67 -12.66 -5.80 12.37
C GLU A 67 -12.19 -5.69 10.93
N ALA A 68 -12.25 -6.79 10.17
CA ALA A 68 -11.75 -6.86 8.81
C ALA A 68 -12.63 -7.73 7.92
N THR A 69 -12.58 -7.43 6.61
CA THR A 69 -13.28 -8.22 5.59
C THR A 69 -12.71 -9.64 5.54
N GLU A 70 -13.48 -10.56 5.01
CA GLU A 70 -13.07 -11.96 4.86
C GLU A 70 -11.78 -12.08 4.04
N LYS A 71 -11.64 -11.32 2.97
CA LYS A 71 -10.43 -11.27 2.14
C LYS A 71 -9.18 -10.92 2.97
N VAL A 72 -9.28 -9.92 3.85
CA VAL A 72 -8.14 -9.54 4.72
C VAL A 72 -7.86 -10.64 5.72
N ARG A 73 -8.88 -11.22 6.36
CA ARG A 73 -8.73 -12.30 7.34
C ARG A 73 -8.08 -13.55 6.75
N GLN A 74 -8.48 -13.96 5.54
CA GLN A 74 -7.88 -15.11 4.82
C GLN A 74 -6.43 -14.85 4.39
N ASN A 75 -6.05 -13.59 4.16
CA ASN A 75 -4.68 -13.23 3.78
C ASN A 75 -3.77 -12.93 4.99
N ALA A 76 -4.32 -12.55 6.12
CA ALA A 76 -3.58 -12.29 7.36
C ALA A 76 -3.61 -13.52 8.28
N THR A 77 -3.01 -14.63 7.84
CA THR A 77 -2.85 -15.85 8.66
C THR A 77 -1.54 -15.82 9.43
N LYS A 78 -1.47 -16.57 10.54
CA LYS A 78 -0.27 -16.65 11.38
C LYS A 78 0.98 -17.01 10.58
N ASP A 79 0.88 -17.98 9.67
CA ASP A 79 2.03 -18.48 8.90
C ASP A 79 2.51 -17.45 7.88
N LYS A 80 1.57 -16.83 7.14
CA LYS A 80 1.89 -15.77 6.19
C LYS A 80 2.54 -14.57 6.89
N ILE A 81 1.98 -14.14 8.01
CA ILE A 81 2.50 -13.02 8.78
C ILE A 81 3.89 -13.35 9.35
N SER A 82 4.08 -14.54 9.93
CA SER A 82 5.39 -14.99 10.44
C SER A 82 6.47 -14.93 9.35
N THR A 83 6.16 -15.44 8.15
CA THR A 83 7.09 -15.42 7.01
C THR A 83 7.47 -14.01 6.59
N ILE A 84 6.48 -13.09 6.54
CA ILE A 84 6.71 -11.68 6.20
C ILE A 84 7.51 -10.99 7.28
N CYS A 85 7.21 -11.24 8.56
CA CYS A 85 7.89 -10.65 9.70
C CYS A 85 9.38 -10.98 9.75
N LYS A 86 9.79 -12.22 9.42
CA LYS A 86 11.22 -12.58 9.32
C LYS A 86 11.96 -11.67 8.35
N LYS A 87 11.39 -11.43 7.15
CA LYS A 87 12.00 -10.56 6.13
C LYS A 87 12.04 -9.10 6.58
N ILE A 88 10.96 -8.62 7.21
CA ILE A 88 10.87 -7.23 7.70
C ILE A 88 11.92 -6.99 8.78
N ASN A 89 11.98 -7.84 9.81
CA ASN A 89 12.89 -7.69 10.94
C ASN A 89 14.35 -7.77 10.50
N GLN A 90 14.68 -8.66 9.58
CA GLN A 90 16.02 -8.76 9.03
C GLN A 90 16.47 -7.44 8.37
N ARG A 91 15.59 -6.82 7.57
CA ARG A 91 15.92 -5.60 6.81
C ARG A 91 15.80 -4.33 7.62
N ASN A 92 14.74 -4.21 8.42
CA ASN A 92 14.35 -2.95 9.05
C ASN A 92 14.52 -2.93 10.57
N GLY A 93 14.79 -4.08 11.20
CA GLY A 93 14.80 -4.19 12.66
C GLY A 93 13.39 -4.16 13.25
N ARG A 94 13.28 -3.83 14.53
CA ARG A 94 12.01 -3.81 15.26
C ARG A 94 11.13 -2.65 14.82
N PHE A 95 9.82 -2.90 14.77
CA PHE A 95 8.81 -1.87 14.61
C PHE A 95 8.71 -1.02 15.87
N LEU A 96 8.73 0.31 15.72
CA LEU A 96 8.70 1.29 16.82
C LEU A 96 7.39 2.08 16.87
N GLY A 97 6.68 2.23 15.74
CA GLY A 97 5.42 2.97 15.73
C GLY A 97 4.96 3.40 14.33
N LEU A 98 3.78 4.00 14.28
CA LEU A 98 3.17 4.58 13.09
C LEU A 98 3.00 6.09 13.26
N THR A 99 3.27 6.83 12.19
CA THR A 99 2.96 8.27 12.09
C THR A 99 2.03 8.48 10.92
N LEU A 100 0.84 9.04 11.13
CA LEU A 100 -0.13 9.32 10.07
C LEU A 100 0.47 10.36 9.11
N LEU A 101 0.44 10.06 7.82
CA LEU A 101 0.88 10.96 6.75
C LEU A 101 -0.31 11.72 6.17
N ASP A 102 -1.32 10.99 5.76
CA ASP A 102 -2.54 11.55 5.20
C ASP A 102 -3.69 10.54 5.19
N VAL A 103 -4.86 11.04 4.83
CA VAL A 103 -6.06 10.25 4.62
C VAL A 103 -6.65 10.60 3.26
N VAL A 104 -7.02 9.57 2.51
CA VAL A 104 -7.62 9.70 1.19
C VAL A 104 -9.00 9.06 1.21
N HIS A 105 -10.00 9.78 0.70
CA HIS A 105 -11.36 9.26 0.52
C HIS A 105 -11.57 8.82 -0.93
N ASN A 106 -11.85 7.56 -1.15
CA ASN A 106 -12.36 7.05 -2.42
C ASN A 106 -13.88 7.14 -2.42
N LYS A 107 -14.42 8.18 -3.05
CA LYS A 107 -15.86 8.46 -3.09
C LYS A 107 -16.65 7.38 -3.82
N THR A 108 -16.09 6.79 -4.88
CA THR A 108 -16.77 5.75 -5.67
C THR A 108 -17.02 4.49 -4.85
N LYS A 109 -16.05 4.10 -4.02
CA LYS A 109 -16.17 2.90 -3.17
C LYS A 109 -16.65 3.22 -1.76
N ASN A 110 -16.75 4.51 -1.41
CA ASN A 110 -16.99 4.98 -0.06
C ASN A 110 -16.03 4.36 0.96
N GLU A 111 -14.74 4.40 0.65
CA GLU A 111 -13.66 3.85 1.46
C GLU A 111 -12.65 4.94 1.83
N TYR A 112 -12.06 4.85 3.02
CA TYR A 112 -10.98 5.71 3.47
C TYR A 112 -9.67 4.95 3.48
N ILE A 113 -8.62 5.55 2.91
CA ILE A 113 -7.27 4.99 2.88
C ILE A 113 -6.41 5.84 3.81
N PHE A 114 -5.98 5.27 4.90
CA PHE A 114 -5.07 5.87 5.86
C PHE A 114 -3.65 5.48 5.50
N ARG A 115 -2.77 6.46 5.29
CA ARG A 115 -1.36 6.21 5.01
C ARG A 115 -0.51 6.62 6.19
N TYR A 116 0.38 5.74 6.60
CA TYR A 116 1.27 5.95 7.74
C TYR A 116 2.72 5.76 7.32
N SER A 117 3.61 6.58 7.86
CA SER A 117 5.04 6.24 7.90
C SER A 117 5.26 5.18 8.97
N ILE A 118 6.05 4.16 8.64
CA ILE A 118 6.41 3.11 9.58
C ILE A 118 7.78 3.45 10.16
N ASN A 119 7.84 3.58 11.48
CA ASN A 119 9.08 3.81 12.20
C ASN A 119 9.70 2.48 12.59
N TYR A 120 10.93 2.23 12.15
CA TYR A 120 11.73 1.06 12.47
C TYR A 120 13.05 1.45 13.12
N GLU A 121 13.70 0.50 13.81
CA GLU A 121 15.04 0.71 14.40
C GLU A 121 16.08 1.09 13.34
N LYS A 122 16.10 0.36 12.23
CA LYS A 122 17.01 0.60 11.12
C LYS A 122 16.37 1.59 10.15
N LYS A 123 17.02 2.72 9.93
CA LYS A 123 16.53 3.81 9.06
C LYS A 123 16.99 3.69 7.60
N LEU A 124 17.46 2.51 7.18
CA LEU A 124 17.99 2.27 5.83
C LEU A 124 16.94 2.42 4.74
N PHE A 125 15.70 2.08 5.05
CA PHE A 125 14.59 2.13 4.10
C PHE A 125 13.40 2.83 4.74
N LYS A 126 12.82 3.78 4.00
CA LYS A 126 11.53 4.38 4.37
C LYS A 126 10.42 3.46 3.90
N ARG A 127 9.50 3.15 4.79
CA ARG A 127 8.34 2.31 4.48
C ARG A 127 7.05 2.98 4.90
N GLU A 128 6.04 2.79 4.08
CA GLU A 128 4.69 3.26 4.36
C GLU A 128 3.74 2.07 4.51
N LEU A 129 2.78 2.23 5.40
CA LEU A 129 1.62 1.37 5.58
C LEU A 129 0.39 2.08 5.03
N SER A 130 -0.39 1.39 4.21
CA SER A 130 -1.72 1.83 3.79
C SER A 130 -2.76 0.89 4.37
N VAL A 131 -3.77 1.45 5.04
CA VAL A 131 -4.91 0.70 5.58
C VAL A 131 -6.18 1.28 5.00
N THR A 132 -6.97 0.47 4.31
CA THR A 132 -8.26 0.86 3.74
C THR A 132 -9.38 0.42 4.68
N VAL A 133 -10.26 1.35 5.01
CA VAL A 133 -11.44 1.12 5.87
C VAL A 133 -12.71 1.43 5.07
N THR A 134 -13.63 0.50 5.08
CA THR A 134 -14.93 0.59 4.38
C THR A 134 -15.95 1.45 5.14
N ALA A 135 -17.09 1.71 4.53
CA ALA A 135 -18.19 2.44 5.14
C ALA A 135 -18.68 1.80 6.45
N ASP A 136 -18.68 0.46 6.53
CA ASP A 136 -19.08 -0.33 7.69
C ASP A 136 -17.94 -0.56 8.71
N ASN A 137 -16.92 0.30 8.70
CA ASN A 137 -15.79 0.31 9.63
C ASN A 137 -14.93 -0.96 9.65
N LYS A 138 -14.91 -1.72 8.56
CA LYS A 138 -14.03 -2.89 8.41
C LYS A 138 -12.81 -2.57 7.58
N VAL A 139 -11.69 -3.15 7.93
CA VAL A 139 -10.48 -3.06 7.10
C VAL A 139 -10.63 -3.96 5.89
N SER A 140 -10.59 -3.38 4.69
CA SER A 140 -10.70 -4.08 3.38
C SER A 140 -9.37 -4.35 2.71
N ALA A 141 -8.31 -3.60 3.10
CA ALA A 141 -6.96 -3.83 2.62
C ALA A 141 -5.91 -3.33 3.62
N ILE A 142 -4.80 -4.04 3.72
CA ILE A 142 -3.59 -3.61 4.41
C ILE A 142 -2.41 -3.90 3.47
N ALA A 143 -1.60 -2.87 3.19
CA ALA A 143 -0.43 -3.02 2.32
C ALA A 143 0.74 -2.20 2.86
N THR A 144 1.95 -2.69 2.65
CA THR A 144 3.18 -1.94 2.90
C THR A 144 3.96 -1.75 1.63
N LYS A 145 4.55 -0.58 1.45
CA LYS A 145 5.47 -0.30 0.34
C LYS A 145 6.76 0.31 0.86
N GLU A 146 7.84 0.08 0.14
CA GLU A 146 9.08 0.81 0.32
C GLU A 146 9.00 2.10 -0.50
N VAL A 147 9.39 3.21 0.10
CA VAL A 147 9.42 4.52 -0.56
C VAL A 147 10.86 4.83 -0.90
N ALA A 148 11.14 5.06 -2.17
CA ALA A 148 12.46 5.49 -2.59
C ALA A 148 12.82 6.80 -1.88
N SER A 149 13.94 6.84 -1.16
CA SER A 149 14.53 8.09 -0.72
C SER A 149 14.91 8.86 -1.98
N LYS A 150 14.39 10.09 -2.16
CA LYS A 150 14.96 10.97 -3.18
C LYS A 150 16.47 11.06 -2.90
N PRO A 151 17.33 10.84 -3.90
CA PRO A 151 18.73 11.19 -3.72
C PRO A 151 18.82 12.68 -3.36
N LEU A 152 19.65 12.97 -2.36
CA LEU A 152 20.01 14.33 -1.97
C LEU A 152 20.73 15.02 -3.12
#